data_4b7acb80edd44523320ab42f0b82b268
#
_entry.id   4b7acb80edd44523320ab42f0b82b268
#
_cell.length_a   1.000
_cell.length_b   1.000
_cell.length_c   1.000
_cell.angle_alpha   90.00
_cell.angle_beta   90.00
_cell.angle_gamma   90.00
#
_symmetry.space_group_name_H-M   'P 1'
#
loop_
_entity.id
_entity.type
_entity.pdbx_description
1 polymer ?
#
loop_
_entity_poly.entity_id
_entity_poly.type
_entity_poly.pdbx_seq_one_letter_code
_entity_poly.pdbx_strand_id
1 'polypeptide(L)' 'MPAMRCPFCQAADTQVIDTRKLDSGATIRRRRRCEVCQRRFTTVERIEPPA' A
#
# COMPACT_ATOMS: atom_id res chain seq x y z
N MET A 1 10.16 3.78 8.36
CA MET A 1 9.25 4.26 7.29
C MET A 1 7.84 4.34 7.83
N PRO A 2 7.17 5.44 7.66
CA PRO A 2 5.78 5.52 8.07
C PRO A 2 4.90 4.62 7.20
N ALA A 3 3.92 3.99 7.81
CA ALA A 3 2.94 3.23 7.07
C ALA A 3 2.06 4.16 6.23
N MET A 4 1.49 3.63 5.16
CA MET A 4 0.54 4.40 4.37
C MET A 4 -0.70 4.72 5.19
N ARG A 5 -1.16 5.95 5.09
CA ARG A 5 -2.37 6.36 5.77
C ARG A 5 -3.59 5.77 5.09
N CYS A 6 -4.57 5.42 5.90
CA CYS A 6 -5.85 4.97 5.39
C CYS A 6 -6.54 6.11 4.61
N PRO A 7 -6.96 5.88 3.36
CA PRO A 7 -7.61 6.93 2.58
C PRO A 7 -9.03 7.25 3.06
N PHE A 8 -9.58 6.44 3.94
CA PHE A 8 -10.95 6.62 4.42
C PHE A 8 -11.01 7.38 5.74
N CYS A 9 -10.15 7.04 6.70
CA CYS A 9 -10.16 7.67 8.02
C CYS A 9 -8.84 8.36 8.37
N GLN A 10 -7.84 8.25 7.51
CA GLN A 10 -6.52 8.88 7.68
C GLN A 10 -5.71 8.36 8.86
N ALA A 11 -6.07 7.20 9.39
CA ALA A 11 -5.28 6.56 10.44
C ALA A 11 -3.94 6.09 9.88
N ALA A 12 -2.89 6.19 10.66
CA ALA A 12 -1.57 5.73 10.26
C ALA A 12 -1.39 4.22 10.47
N ASP A 13 -2.27 3.60 11.23
CA ASP A 13 -2.15 2.19 11.60
C ASP A 13 -2.76 1.29 10.54
N THR A 14 -1.99 1.01 9.50
CA THR A 14 -2.40 0.09 8.43
C THR A 14 -1.42 -1.06 8.35
N GLN A 15 -1.93 -2.24 7.96
CA GLN A 15 -1.11 -3.43 7.81
C GLN A 15 -1.15 -3.94 6.38
N VAL A 16 -0.02 -4.44 5.91
CA VAL A 16 0.05 -5.11 4.61
C VAL A 16 -0.45 -6.55 4.80
N ILE A 17 -1.49 -6.91 4.09
CA ILE A 17 -2.08 -8.25 4.16
C ILE A 17 -1.74 -9.11 2.94
N ASP A 18 -1.33 -8.48 1.85
CA ASP A 18 -0.92 -9.21 0.64
C ASP A 18 0.03 -8.34 -0.17
N THR A 19 0.96 -8.98 -0.87
CA THR A 19 1.93 -8.29 -1.72
C THR A 19 2.10 -9.09 -3.00
N ARG A 20 2.00 -8.42 -4.15
CA ARG A 20 2.22 -9.05 -5.45
C ARG A 20 3.19 -8.21 -6.26
N LYS A 21 4.10 -8.89 -6.93
CA LYS A 21 5.04 -8.24 -7.84
C LYS A 21 4.49 -8.33 -9.26
N LEU A 22 4.51 -7.22 -9.97
CA LEU A 22 4.06 -7.10 -11.34
C LEU A 22 5.23 -6.61 -12.19
N ASP A 23 5.15 -6.81 -13.51
CA ASP A 23 6.17 -6.33 -14.45
C ASP A 23 7.59 -6.73 -14.06
N SER A 24 7.78 -8.01 -13.75
CA SER A 24 9.08 -8.55 -13.36
C SER A 24 9.69 -7.86 -12.14
N GLY A 25 8.83 -7.34 -11.25
CA GLY A 25 9.25 -6.67 -10.04
C GLY A 25 9.38 -5.16 -10.14
N ALA A 26 9.09 -4.59 -11.32
CA ALA A 26 9.11 -3.13 -11.49
C ALA A 26 7.96 -2.45 -10.77
N THR A 27 6.87 -3.17 -10.54
CA THR A 27 5.70 -2.65 -9.84
C THR A 27 5.34 -3.61 -8.72
N ILE A 28 5.09 -3.07 -7.54
CA ILE A 28 4.66 -3.88 -6.39
C ILE A 28 3.27 -3.41 -5.97
N ARG A 29 2.33 -4.34 -5.95
CA ARG A 29 0.97 -4.08 -5.53
C ARG A 29 0.78 -4.65 -4.14
N ARG A 30 0.39 -3.81 -3.19
CA ARG A 30 0.17 -4.22 -1.81
C ARG A 30 -1.27 -3.95 -1.42
N ARG A 31 -1.88 -4.97 -0.83
CA ARG A 31 -3.19 -4.81 -0.22
C ARG A 31 -2.98 -4.53 1.25
N ARG A 32 -3.64 -3.51 1.74
CA ARG A 32 -3.53 -3.07 3.13
C ARG A 32 -4.89 -3.05 3.79
N ARG A 33 -4.87 -3.16 5.09
CA ARG A 33 -6.06 -3.08 5.92
C ARG A 33 -5.85 -2.04 7.00
N CYS A 34 -6.85 -1.19 7.19
CA CYS A 34 -6.81 -0.22 8.28
C CYS A 34 -7.23 -0.87 9.59
N GLU A 35 -6.45 -0.64 10.63
CA GLU A 35 -6.73 -1.18 11.96
C GLU A 35 -7.85 -0.41 12.66
N VAL A 36 -8.11 0.81 12.24
CA VAL A 36 -9.09 1.70 12.89
C VAL A 36 -10.48 1.54 12.30
N CYS A 37 -10.61 1.73 10.97
CA CYS A 37 -11.92 1.64 10.33
C CYS A 37 -12.19 0.28 9.69
N GLN A 38 -11.22 -0.63 9.69
CA GLN A 38 -11.33 -1.99 9.18
C GLN A 38 -11.54 -2.08 7.67
N ARG A 39 -11.31 -1.00 6.95
CA ARG A 39 -11.43 -1.02 5.50
C ARG A 39 -10.14 -1.47 4.84
N ARG A 40 -10.28 -2.05 3.67
CA ARG A 40 -9.16 -2.52 2.87
C ARG A 40 -8.96 -1.57 1.70
N PHE A 41 -7.70 -1.38 1.33
CA PHE A 41 -7.35 -0.57 0.17
C PHE A 41 -6.08 -1.13 -0.46
N THR A 42 -5.84 -0.75 -1.71
CA THR A 42 -4.69 -1.22 -2.47
C THR A 42 -3.75 -0.06 -2.71
N THR A 43 -2.46 -0.30 -2.51
CA THR A 43 -1.40 0.66 -2.86
C THR A 43 -0.52 0.06 -3.94
N VAL A 44 0.05 0.91 -4.77
CA VAL A 44 0.94 0.50 -5.84
C VAL A 44 2.25 1.25 -5.69
N GLU A 45 3.34 0.49 -5.72
CA GLU A 45 4.67 1.05 -5.69
C GLU A 45 5.34 0.74 -7.01
N ARG A 46 5.89 1.74 -7.68
CA ARG A 46 6.60 1.54 -8.94
C ARG A 46 7.86 2.40 -8.96
N ILE A 47 8.80 1.97 -9.78
CA ILE A 47 10.05 2.71 -9.94
C ILE A 47 9.76 3.99 -10.72
N GLU A 48 10.15 5.12 -10.17
CA GLU A 48 10.05 6.37 -10.86
C GLU A 48 11.26 6.50 -11.80
N PRO A 49 11.04 6.70 -13.13
CA PRO A 49 12.16 6.79 -14.04
C PRO A 49 13.04 8.00 -13.72
N PRO A 50 14.35 7.86 -13.88
CA PRO A 50 15.27 8.99 -13.65
C PRO A 50 15.01 10.09 -14.67
N ALA A 51 15.21 11.32 -14.23
CA ALA A 51 15.00 12.49 -15.07
C ALA A 51 16.12 12.59 -16.12
#